data_d2db6576724c360ed8c30e0e10a7aa80
#
_entry.id   d2db6576724c360ed8c30e0e10a7aa80
#
_cell.length_a   1.000
_cell.length_b   1.000
_cell.length_c   1.000
_cell.angle_alpha   90.00
_cell.angle_beta   90.00
_cell.angle_gamma   90.00
#
_symmetry.space_group_name_H-M   'P 1'
#
loop_
_entity.id
_entity.type
_entity.pdbx_description
1 polymer ?
#
loop_
_entity_poly.entity_id
_entity_poly.type
_entity_poly.pdbx_seq_one_letter_code
_entity_poly.pdbx_strand_id
1 'polypeptide(L)'
;MTDTKHCKQCGTCCRKGGPALSREDLALIRQGHIRHDQLVTIRQGELGYNPATARLEPVPMELLKIRGQGSGWTCLFFAEAGNACTIYAHRPATCRILQCWQPEALLATIYQNTLRRTDLINPNDPILAEIERHEQACPGKEFTDLLAQADGPENLARLTELVRADLAIRADVAQKTGISLEMEFFLFGRPLFKQLAGSGVECVAENGGIRLLRKLPSPTRGRGAGGEGQ
;
A
#
# COMPACT_ATOMS: atom_id res chain seq x y z
N MET A 1 22.43 -9.84 35.95
CA MET A 1 21.03 -10.06 35.47
C MET A 1 20.94 -9.43 34.09
N THR A 2 20.97 -10.23 33.03
CA THR A 2 20.81 -9.73 31.65
C THR A 2 19.35 -9.32 31.49
N ASP A 3 19.12 -8.02 31.38
CA ASP A 3 17.79 -7.45 31.09
C ASP A 3 17.35 -7.97 29.71
N THR A 4 16.54 -9.02 29.70
CA THR A 4 16.08 -9.65 28.46
C THR A 4 15.09 -8.71 27.81
N LYS A 5 15.55 -7.92 26.85
CA LYS A 5 14.70 -7.02 26.08
C LYS A 5 13.59 -7.81 25.41
N HIS A 6 12.34 -7.46 25.65
CA HIS A 6 11.17 -8.10 25.05
C HIS A 6 10.21 -7.06 24.45
N CYS A 7 9.32 -7.50 23.56
CA CYS A 7 8.33 -6.62 22.97
C CYS A 7 7.37 -6.09 24.05
N LYS A 8 7.36 -4.77 24.22
CA LYS A 8 6.49 -4.08 25.19
C LYS A 8 5.05 -3.90 24.66
N GLN A 9 4.72 -4.41 23.48
CA GLN A 9 3.40 -4.28 22.82
C GLN A 9 2.93 -2.82 22.72
N CYS A 10 3.86 -1.89 22.52
CA CYS A 10 3.56 -0.44 22.53
C CYS A 10 2.81 0.05 21.28
N GLY A 11 2.56 -0.81 20.29
CA GLY A 11 1.85 -0.48 19.06
C GLY A 11 2.62 0.35 18.03
N THR A 12 3.83 0.82 18.33
CA THR A 12 4.59 1.71 17.42
C THR A 12 4.81 1.08 16.03
N CYS A 13 5.18 -0.20 15.97
CA CYS A 13 5.34 -0.91 14.70
C CYS A 13 3.99 -1.10 13.98
N CYS A 14 2.92 -1.38 14.71
CA CYS A 14 1.58 -1.53 14.14
C CYS A 14 1.05 -0.22 13.55
N ARG A 15 1.30 0.93 14.20
CA ARG A 15 0.91 2.26 13.66
C ARG A 15 1.68 2.65 12.41
N LYS A 16 2.88 2.09 12.18
CA LYS A 16 3.66 2.30 10.96
C LYS A 16 3.17 1.47 9.76
N GLY A 17 2.26 0.53 9.98
CA GLY A 17 1.64 -0.28 8.93
C GLY A 17 1.65 -1.78 9.22
N GLY A 18 0.81 -2.51 8.48
CA GLY A 18 0.83 -3.96 8.50
C GLY A 18 2.11 -4.52 7.89
N PRO A 19 2.57 -5.71 8.34
CA PRO A 19 3.76 -6.35 7.81
C PRO A 19 3.57 -6.86 6.38
N ALA A 20 4.65 -6.98 5.63
CA ALA A 20 4.70 -7.84 4.46
C ALA A 20 4.70 -9.30 4.92
N LEU A 21 4.01 -10.15 4.16
CA LEU A 21 3.91 -11.58 4.42
C LEU A 21 5.00 -12.34 3.67
N SER A 22 5.47 -13.40 4.29
CA SER A 22 6.38 -14.38 3.71
C SER A 22 5.66 -15.71 3.43
N ARG A 23 6.29 -16.62 2.71
CA ARG A 23 5.75 -17.98 2.47
C ARG A 23 5.53 -18.76 3.77
N GLU A 24 6.20 -18.42 4.86
CA GLU A 24 5.97 -18.98 6.19
C GLU A 24 4.57 -18.66 6.73
N ASP A 25 3.95 -17.59 6.24
CA ASP A 25 2.63 -17.12 6.68
C ASP A 25 1.47 -17.83 5.94
N LEU A 26 1.75 -18.69 4.95
CA LEU A 26 0.73 -19.48 4.23
C LEU A 26 -0.19 -20.25 5.18
N ALA A 27 0.36 -20.81 6.26
CA ALA A 27 -0.42 -21.55 7.25
C ALA A 27 -1.46 -20.64 7.95
N LEU A 28 -1.12 -19.38 8.24
CA LEU A 28 -2.02 -18.42 8.88
C LEU A 28 -3.23 -18.10 7.98
N ILE A 29 -3.01 -18.04 6.67
CA ILE A 29 -4.08 -17.78 5.70
C ILE A 29 -4.95 -19.03 5.52
N ARG A 30 -4.34 -20.21 5.35
CA ARG A 30 -5.07 -21.48 5.19
C ARG A 30 -5.90 -21.86 6.42
N GLN A 31 -5.48 -21.45 7.61
CA GLN A 31 -6.18 -21.66 8.87
C GLN A 31 -7.23 -20.55 9.15
N GLY A 32 -7.34 -19.55 8.29
CA GLY A 32 -8.32 -18.46 8.43
C GLY A 32 -7.97 -17.40 9.47
N HIS A 33 -6.75 -17.41 10.03
CA HIS A 33 -6.27 -16.35 10.93
C HIS A 33 -6.08 -15.02 10.19
N ILE A 34 -5.79 -15.08 8.90
CA ILE A 34 -5.68 -13.94 7.99
C ILE A 34 -6.50 -14.27 6.74
N ARG A 35 -7.45 -13.41 6.38
CA ARG A 35 -8.28 -13.57 5.17
C ARG A 35 -7.77 -12.68 4.04
N HIS A 36 -8.11 -13.02 2.80
CA HIS A 36 -7.70 -12.28 1.61
C HIS A 36 -8.15 -10.81 1.64
N ASP A 37 -9.38 -10.53 2.12
CA ASP A 37 -9.95 -9.19 2.26
C ASP A 37 -9.22 -8.32 3.32
N GLN A 38 -8.32 -8.90 4.09
CA GLN A 38 -7.46 -8.22 5.06
C GLN A 38 -6.07 -7.89 4.51
N LEU A 39 -5.83 -8.20 3.23
CA LEU A 39 -4.56 -8.02 2.56
C LEU A 39 -4.61 -6.87 1.55
N VAL A 40 -3.44 -6.35 1.26
CA VAL A 40 -3.21 -5.41 0.16
C VAL A 40 -1.97 -5.84 -0.62
N THR A 41 -2.10 -5.88 -1.93
CA THR A 41 -0.97 -6.09 -2.84
C THR A 41 -0.27 -4.76 -3.08
N ILE A 42 1.04 -4.72 -2.85
CA ILE A 42 1.92 -3.67 -3.35
C ILE A 42 2.54 -4.24 -4.62
N ARG A 43 2.18 -3.69 -5.76
CA ARG A 43 2.60 -4.22 -7.06
C ARG A 43 4.04 -3.85 -7.35
N GLN A 44 4.73 -4.65 -8.16
CA GLN A 44 6.08 -4.34 -8.61
C GLN A 44 6.13 -2.94 -9.25
N GLY A 45 7.13 -2.15 -8.87
CA GLY A 45 7.32 -0.78 -9.36
C GLY A 45 6.50 0.29 -8.63
N GLU A 46 5.52 -0.05 -7.78
CA GLU A 46 4.85 0.92 -6.92
C GLU A 46 5.79 1.46 -5.84
N LEU A 47 5.55 2.70 -5.39
CA LEU A 47 6.29 3.27 -4.25
C LEU A 47 5.92 2.56 -2.95
N GLY A 48 6.92 2.01 -2.29
CA GLY A 48 6.84 1.45 -0.96
C GLY A 48 7.92 2.03 -0.05
N TYR A 49 7.63 2.12 1.26
CA TYR A 49 8.64 2.51 2.23
C TYR A 49 9.59 1.33 2.47
N ASN A 50 10.87 1.53 2.15
CA ASN A 50 11.93 0.57 2.44
C ASN A 50 12.57 0.91 3.79
N PRO A 51 12.42 0.08 4.84
CA PRO A 51 12.97 0.37 6.14
C PRO A 51 14.51 0.28 6.19
N ALA A 52 15.16 -0.41 5.23
CA ALA A 52 16.61 -0.48 5.16
C ALA A 52 17.25 0.83 4.69
N THR A 53 16.61 1.52 3.76
CA THR A 53 17.06 2.82 3.21
C THR A 53 16.37 4.01 3.87
N ALA A 54 15.31 3.76 4.66
CA ALA A 54 14.42 4.77 5.25
C ALA A 54 13.78 5.71 4.18
N ARG A 55 13.52 5.20 2.98
CA ARG A 55 13.00 5.97 1.83
C ARG A 55 11.77 5.34 1.23
N LEU A 56 10.98 6.17 0.53
CA LEU A 56 10.00 5.70 -0.44
C LEU A 56 10.73 5.42 -1.75
N GLU A 57 10.63 4.20 -2.24
CA GLU A 57 11.27 3.78 -3.49
C GLU A 57 10.41 2.73 -4.21
N PRO A 58 10.57 2.56 -5.53
CA PRO A 58 9.85 1.53 -6.25
C PRO A 58 10.21 0.14 -5.71
N VAL A 59 9.20 -0.65 -5.34
CA VAL A 59 9.44 -2.01 -4.85
C VAL A 59 9.89 -2.90 -6.03
N PRO A 60 10.96 -3.71 -5.83
CA PRO A 60 11.54 -4.51 -6.92
C PRO A 60 10.68 -5.72 -7.31
N MET A 61 9.73 -6.09 -6.47
CA MET A 61 8.83 -7.22 -6.67
C MET A 61 7.51 -7.01 -5.96
N GLU A 62 6.50 -7.79 -6.32
CA GLU A 62 5.21 -7.79 -5.62
C GLU A 62 5.38 -8.17 -4.14
N LEU A 63 4.71 -7.45 -3.27
CA LEU A 63 4.61 -7.72 -1.84
C LEU A 63 3.15 -7.84 -1.44
N LEU A 64 2.82 -8.88 -0.70
CA LEU A 64 1.52 -9.02 -0.05
C LEU A 64 1.62 -8.58 1.40
N LYS A 65 0.80 -7.61 1.81
CA LYS A 65 0.85 -7.00 3.16
C LYS A 65 -0.50 -7.08 3.85
N ILE A 66 -0.49 -7.09 5.18
CA ILE A 66 -1.69 -6.75 5.95
C ILE A 66 -2.06 -5.30 5.63
N ARG A 67 -3.32 -5.06 5.26
CA ARG A 67 -3.80 -3.71 4.94
C ARG A 67 -3.90 -2.80 6.17
N GLY A 68 -3.98 -1.51 5.93
CA GLY A 68 -4.24 -0.52 6.96
C GLY A 68 -5.71 -0.42 7.36
N GLN A 69 -5.98 0.26 8.47
CA GLN A 69 -7.33 0.61 8.93
C GLN A 69 -7.80 1.87 8.20
N GLY A 70 -9.04 1.84 7.72
CA GLY A 70 -9.65 2.98 7.02
C GLY A 70 -8.80 3.49 5.86
N SER A 71 -8.51 4.78 5.85
CA SER A 71 -7.63 5.43 4.87
C SER A 71 -6.15 5.47 5.29
N GLY A 72 -5.84 5.03 6.51
CA GLY A 72 -4.49 5.09 7.09
C GLY A 72 -3.69 3.81 6.89
N TRP A 73 -2.46 3.82 7.42
CA TRP A 73 -1.54 2.69 7.34
C TRP A 73 -1.50 1.85 8.62
N THR A 74 -2.08 2.31 9.73
CA THR A 74 -2.14 1.52 10.97
C THR A 74 -2.63 0.11 10.66
N CYS A 75 -1.90 -0.90 11.10
CA CYS A 75 -2.21 -2.30 10.82
C CYS A 75 -3.65 -2.64 11.17
N LEU A 76 -4.35 -3.34 10.29
CA LEU A 76 -5.76 -3.73 10.48
C LEU A 76 -5.99 -4.46 11.80
N PHE A 77 -5.03 -5.25 12.24
CA PHE A 77 -5.12 -6.04 13.49
C PHE A 77 -4.69 -5.26 14.75
N PHE A 78 -4.42 -3.99 14.65
CA PHE A 78 -4.09 -3.20 15.82
C PHE A 78 -5.35 -2.59 16.47
N ALA A 79 -5.59 -2.92 17.73
CA ALA A 79 -6.66 -2.36 18.53
C ALA A 79 -6.13 -1.20 19.39
N GLU A 80 -6.56 0.03 19.09
CA GLU A 80 -6.15 1.23 19.82
C GLU A 80 -6.57 1.17 21.29
N ALA A 81 -7.79 0.72 21.57
CA ALA A 81 -8.36 0.69 22.91
C ALA A 81 -7.54 -0.13 23.93
N GLY A 82 -6.85 -1.16 23.47
CA GLY A 82 -6.01 -2.00 24.33
C GLY A 82 -4.52 -1.89 24.01
N ASN A 83 -4.16 -1.03 23.04
CA ASN A 83 -2.81 -0.93 22.50
C ASN A 83 -2.22 -2.31 22.14
N ALA A 84 -3.04 -3.18 21.52
CA ALA A 84 -2.77 -4.60 21.36
C ALA A 84 -2.99 -5.07 19.92
N CYS A 85 -2.30 -6.16 19.55
CA CYS A 85 -2.56 -6.88 18.31
C CYS A 85 -3.63 -7.95 18.54
N THR A 86 -4.75 -7.89 17.79
CA THR A 86 -5.87 -8.84 17.94
C THR A 86 -5.54 -10.27 17.51
N ILE A 87 -4.48 -10.44 16.70
CA ILE A 87 -3.97 -11.75 16.29
C ILE A 87 -2.57 -12.03 16.87
N TYR A 88 -2.24 -11.53 18.05
CA TYR A 88 -0.87 -11.59 18.58
C TYR A 88 -0.29 -13.01 18.62
N ALA A 89 -1.08 -14.02 18.97
CA ALA A 89 -0.67 -15.43 18.97
C ALA A 89 -0.38 -15.96 17.56
N HIS A 90 -1.05 -15.42 16.55
CA HIS A 90 -0.97 -15.81 15.14
C HIS A 90 -0.35 -14.71 14.27
N ARG A 91 0.52 -13.86 14.86
CA ARG A 91 1.14 -12.76 14.13
C ARG A 91 2.09 -13.28 13.05
N PRO A 92 2.18 -12.59 11.90
CA PRO A 92 3.07 -12.95 10.80
C PRO A 92 4.53 -13.11 11.21
N ALA A 93 5.31 -13.86 10.43
CA ALA A 93 6.73 -14.11 10.63
C ALA A 93 7.52 -12.80 10.80
N THR A 94 7.27 -11.82 9.94
CA THR A 94 7.85 -10.47 10.04
C THR A 94 7.65 -9.84 11.42
N CYS A 95 6.44 -9.97 12.01
CA CYS A 95 6.16 -9.46 13.35
C CYS A 95 6.84 -10.26 14.46
N ARG A 96 7.07 -11.58 14.23
CA ARG A 96 7.79 -12.43 15.21
C ARG A 96 9.29 -12.13 15.24
N ILE A 97 9.88 -11.85 14.06
CA ILE A 97 11.32 -11.54 13.91
C ILE A 97 11.62 -10.13 14.40
N LEU A 98 10.66 -9.19 14.31
CA LEU A 98 10.91 -7.78 14.62
C LEU A 98 11.28 -7.57 16.09
N GLN A 99 12.53 -7.20 16.30
CA GLN A 99 13.04 -6.64 17.54
C GLN A 99 13.29 -5.15 17.30
N CYS A 100 12.39 -4.27 17.74
CA CYS A 100 12.45 -2.84 17.41
C CYS A 100 13.67 -2.11 18.01
N TRP A 101 14.38 -2.74 18.95
CA TRP A 101 15.65 -2.28 19.53
C TRP A 101 16.89 -2.86 18.81
N GLN A 102 16.68 -3.85 17.91
CA GLN A 102 17.72 -4.51 17.12
C GLN A 102 17.08 -5.04 15.82
N PRO A 103 16.84 -4.15 14.83
CA PRO A 103 16.03 -4.48 13.65
C PRO A 103 16.78 -5.27 12.57
N GLU A 104 18.08 -5.53 12.72
CA GLU A 104 18.97 -6.09 11.70
C GLU A 104 18.46 -7.42 11.15
N ALA A 105 17.97 -8.31 12.04
CA ALA A 105 17.41 -9.59 11.63
C ALA A 105 16.19 -9.44 10.70
N LEU A 106 15.33 -8.46 10.97
CA LEU A 106 14.21 -8.13 10.10
C LEU A 106 14.68 -7.51 8.78
N LEU A 107 15.62 -6.57 8.84
CA LEU A 107 16.13 -5.89 7.63
C LEU A 107 16.76 -6.88 6.66
N ALA A 108 17.41 -7.92 7.15
CA ALA A 108 17.99 -8.98 6.34
C ALA A 108 16.95 -9.84 5.61
N THR A 109 15.66 -9.79 6.01
CA THR A 109 14.57 -10.55 5.36
C THR A 109 13.81 -9.75 4.32
N ILE A 110 14.13 -8.47 4.14
CA ILE A 110 13.44 -7.61 3.17
C ILE A 110 13.59 -8.22 1.76
N TYR A 111 12.45 -8.36 1.08
CA TYR A 111 12.35 -8.99 -0.24
C TYR A 111 12.79 -10.47 -0.30
N GLN A 112 13.00 -11.11 0.86
CA GLN A 112 13.30 -12.54 0.92
C GLN A 112 12.01 -13.34 1.14
N ASN A 113 11.92 -14.49 0.43
CA ASN A 113 10.83 -15.45 0.62
C ASN A 113 9.41 -14.83 0.63
N THR A 114 9.18 -13.80 -0.19
CA THR A 114 7.92 -13.05 -0.23
C THR A 114 6.76 -13.91 -0.70
N LEU A 115 5.58 -13.68 -0.12
CA LEU A 115 4.33 -14.24 -0.56
C LEU A 115 3.70 -13.30 -1.60
N ARG A 116 3.21 -13.87 -2.71
CA ARG A 116 2.49 -13.16 -3.78
C ARG A 116 1.00 -13.51 -3.73
N ARG A 117 0.13 -12.65 -4.25
CA ARG A 117 -1.31 -12.93 -4.35
C ARG A 117 -1.60 -14.20 -5.16
N THR A 118 -0.82 -14.47 -6.22
CA THR A 118 -0.96 -15.68 -7.06
C THR A 118 -0.61 -16.97 -6.32
N ASP A 119 0.17 -16.92 -5.22
CA ASP A 119 0.41 -18.09 -4.37
C ASP A 119 -0.84 -18.51 -3.57
N LEU A 120 -1.86 -17.64 -3.50
CA LEU A 120 -3.09 -17.83 -2.74
C LEU A 120 -4.33 -18.07 -3.60
N ILE A 121 -4.24 -17.86 -4.90
CA ILE A 121 -5.34 -18.01 -5.86
C ILE A 121 -5.20 -19.37 -6.55
N ASN A 122 -6.34 -20.06 -6.75
CA ASN A 122 -6.33 -21.31 -7.51
C ASN A 122 -5.81 -21.03 -8.93
N PRO A 123 -4.84 -21.81 -9.46
CA PRO A 123 -4.29 -21.61 -10.81
C PRO A 123 -5.33 -21.65 -11.94
N ASN A 124 -6.50 -22.24 -11.71
CA ASN A 124 -7.60 -22.29 -12.68
C ASN A 124 -8.68 -21.23 -12.43
N ASP A 125 -8.48 -20.31 -11.49
CA ASP A 125 -9.45 -19.25 -11.20
C ASP A 125 -9.42 -18.21 -12.31
N PRO A 126 -10.57 -17.89 -12.95
CA PRO A 126 -10.64 -16.89 -14.01
C PRO A 126 -10.21 -15.49 -13.55
N ILE A 127 -10.19 -15.21 -12.26
CA ILE A 127 -9.73 -13.93 -11.72
C ILE A 127 -8.25 -13.63 -12.07
N LEU A 128 -7.45 -14.67 -12.34
CA LEU A 128 -6.05 -14.50 -12.75
C LEU A 128 -5.94 -13.74 -14.08
N ALA A 129 -6.84 -13.99 -15.02
CA ALA A 129 -6.89 -13.25 -16.28
C ALA A 129 -7.23 -11.76 -16.07
N GLU A 130 -8.10 -11.45 -15.11
CA GLU A 130 -8.45 -10.07 -14.76
C GLU A 130 -7.27 -9.36 -14.06
N ILE A 131 -6.54 -10.07 -13.21
CA ILE A 131 -5.31 -9.55 -12.61
C ILE A 131 -4.29 -9.22 -13.70
N GLU A 132 -4.07 -10.12 -14.65
CA GLU A 132 -3.13 -9.92 -15.75
C GLU A 132 -3.56 -8.74 -16.64
N ARG A 133 -4.84 -8.66 -17.01
CA ARG A 133 -5.43 -7.53 -17.73
C ARG A 133 -5.15 -6.20 -17.04
N HIS A 134 -5.31 -6.16 -15.72
CA HIS A 134 -5.05 -4.96 -14.92
C HIS A 134 -3.57 -4.60 -14.91
N GLU A 135 -2.66 -5.57 -14.72
CA GLU A 135 -1.22 -5.32 -14.73
C GLU A 135 -0.73 -4.79 -16.09
N GLN A 136 -1.30 -5.30 -17.20
CA GLN A 136 -0.98 -4.83 -18.56
C GLN A 136 -1.53 -3.43 -18.84
N ALA A 137 -2.76 -3.13 -18.39
CA ALA A 137 -3.39 -1.84 -18.61
C ALA A 137 -2.85 -0.72 -17.69
N CYS A 138 -2.37 -1.08 -16.51
CA CYS A 138 -1.97 -0.16 -15.46
C CYS A 138 -0.61 -0.56 -14.84
N PRO A 139 0.51 -0.61 -15.59
CA PRO A 139 1.80 -1.04 -15.07
C PRO A 139 2.27 -0.14 -13.92
N GLY A 140 2.58 -0.74 -12.76
CA GLY A 140 2.96 0.00 -11.55
C GLY A 140 4.23 0.84 -11.75
N LYS A 141 5.22 0.29 -12.48
CA LYS A 141 6.45 1.02 -12.80
C LYS A 141 6.21 2.23 -13.69
N GLU A 142 5.43 2.08 -14.77
CA GLU A 142 5.10 3.20 -15.66
C GLU A 142 4.40 4.32 -14.90
N PHE A 143 3.41 3.96 -14.06
CA PHE A 143 2.71 4.94 -13.24
C PHE A 143 3.66 5.70 -12.33
N THR A 144 4.57 5.01 -11.65
CA THR A 144 5.55 5.62 -10.73
C THR A 144 6.52 6.53 -11.46
N ASP A 145 7.03 6.11 -12.62
CA ASP A 145 7.97 6.89 -13.43
C ASP A 145 7.32 8.19 -13.97
N LEU A 146 6.08 8.09 -14.46
CA LEU A 146 5.30 9.24 -14.92
C LEU A 146 4.96 10.19 -13.77
N LEU A 147 4.62 9.65 -12.61
CA LEU A 147 4.29 10.47 -11.43
C LEU A 147 5.51 11.27 -10.94
N ALA A 148 6.71 10.70 -11.03
CA ALA A 148 7.96 11.40 -10.72
C ALA A 148 8.25 12.54 -11.70
N GLN A 149 7.66 12.53 -12.90
CA GLN A 149 7.85 13.49 -13.98
C GLN A 149 6.55 14.22 -14.37
N ALA A 150 5.62 14.36 -13.43
CA ALA A 150 4.26 14.86 -13.69
C ALA A 150 4.17 16.38 -13.96
N ASP A 151 5.28 17.02 -14.39
CA ASP A 151 5.31 18.46 -14.70
C ASP A 151 4.81 18.77 -16.11
N GLY A 152 4.84 17.79 -17.03
CA GLY A 152 4.42 17.96 -18.40
C GLY A 152 2.95 17.57 -18.64
N PRO A 153 2.24 18.25 -19.57
CA PRO A 153 0.85 17.95 -19.91
C PRO A 153 0.68 16.55 -20.48
N GLU A 154 1.66 16.02 -21.21
CA GLU A 154 1.64 14.68 -21.79
C GLU A 154 1.69 13.61 -20.70
N ASN A 155 2.57 13.78 -19.70
CA ASN A 155 2.65 12.85 -18.57
C ASN A 155 1.38 12.87 -17.72
N LEU A 156 0.76 14.04 -17.51
CA LEU A 156 -0.53 14.14 -16.83
C LEU A 156 -1.67 13.50 -17.62
N ALA A 157 -1.66 13.64 -18.95
CA ALA A 157 -2.64 12.96 -19.81
C ALA A 157 -2.49 11.42 -19.69
N ARG A 158 -1.27 10.93 -19.81
CA ARG A 158 -0.99 9.48 -19.69
C ARG A 158 -1.30 8.94 -18.29
N LEU A 159 -0.96 9.66 -17.22
CA LEU A 159 -1.37 9.32 -15.85
C LEU A 159 -2.90 9.27 -15.71
N THR A 160 -3.61 10.22 -16.35
CA THR A 160 -5.09 10.21 -16.36
C THR A 160 -5.65 8.96 -17.01
N GLU A 161 -5.07 8.52 -18.14
CA GLU A 161 -5.46 7.27 -18.81
C GLU A 161 -5.26 6.06 -17.91
N LEU A 162 -4.09 5.94 -17.25
CA LEU A 162 -3.80 4.84 -16.34
C LEU A 162 -4.79 4.78 -15.16
N VAL A 163 -5.10 5.94 -14.55
CA VAL A 163 -6.06 6.00 -13.45
C VAL A 163 -7.48 5.66 -13.93
N ARG A 164 -7.87 6.10 -15.12
CA ARG A 164 -9.17 5.73 -15.73
C ARG A 164 -9.26 4.23 -16.00
N ALA A 165 -8.20 3.64 -16.55
CA ALA A 165 -8.15 2.20 -16.81
C ALA A 165 -8.22 1.39 -15.52
N ASP A 166 -7.47 1.78 -14.46
CA ASP A 166 -7.53 1.16 -13.14
C ASP A 166 -8.95 1.16 -12.59
N LEU A 167 -9.63 2.31 -12.60
CA LEU A 167 -11.00 2.43 -12.11
C LEU A 167 -12.00 1.63 -12.95
N ALA A 168 -11.87 1.66 -14.27
CA ALA A 168 -12.78 0.95 -15.18
C ALA A 168 -12.67 -0.58 -15.01
N ILE A 169 -11.46 -1.11 -14.89
CA ILE A 169 -11.23 -2.56 -14.68
C ILE A 169 -11.78 -3.00 -13.32
N ARG A 170 -11.54 -2.23 -12.26
CA ARG A 170 -12.08 -2.54 -10.92
C ARG A 170 -13.62 -2.55 -10.94
N ALA A 171 -14.24 -1.53 -11.53
CA ALA A 171 -15.70 -1.45 -11.63
C ALA A 171 -16.29 -2.61 -12.44
N ASP A 172 -15.68 -2.95 -13.57
CA ASP A 172 -16.09 -4.07 -14.42
C ASP A 172 -16.03 -5.41 -13.68
N VAL A 173 -14.91 -5.68 -12.99
CA VAL A 173 -14.74 -6.92 -12.21
C VAL A 173 -15.69 -6.95 -11.02
N ALA A 174 -15.83 -5.86 -10.28
CA ALA A 174 -16.77 -5.79 -9.16
C ALA A 174 -18.22 -6.03 -9.60
N GLN A 175 -18.62 -5.47 -10.75
CA GLN A 175 -19.95 -5.70 -11.32
C GLN A 175 -20.17 -7.17 -11.73
N LYS A 176 -19.17 -7.80 -12.32
CA LYS A 176 -19.26 -9.20 -12.79
C LYS A 176 -19.23 -10.22 -11.67
N THR A 177 -18.46 -9.96 -10.62
CA THR A 177 -18.13 -10.98 -9.60
C THR A 177 -18.72 -10.68 -8.23
N GLY A 178 -19.18 -9.46 -7.97
CA GLY A 178 -19.67 -9.03 -6.67
C GLY A 178 -18.61 -8.93 -5.60
N ILE A 179 -17.32 -8.86 -5.96
CA ILE A 179 -16.24 -8.72 -4.97
C ILE A 179 -16.37 -7.42 -4.17
N SER A 180 -15.96 -7.47 -2.91
CA SER A 180 -15.94 -6.29 -2.05
C SER A 180 -14.73 -5.38 -2.37
N LEU A 181 -14.82 -4.12 -1.95
CA LEU A 181 -13.72 -3.16 -2.06
C LEU A 181 -12.43 -3.68 -1.39
N GLU A 182 -12.58 -4.40 -0.28
CA GLU A 182 -11.46 -5.00 0.43
C GLU A 182 -10.76 -6.08 -0.41
N MET A 183 -11.53 -6.89 -1.15
CA MET A 183 -10.97 -7.87 -2.09
C MET A 183 -10.26 -7.22 -3.26
N GLU A 184 -10.71 -6.05 -3.72
CA GLU A 184 -9.97 -5.30 -4.76
C GLU A 184 -8.55 -4.93 -4.32
N PHE A 185 -8.33 -4.60 -3.04
CA PHE A 185 -6.98 -4.34 -2.54
C PHE A 185 -6.08 -5.57 -2.62
N PHE A 186 -6.62 -6.75 -2.40
CA PHE A 186 -5.89 -8.00 -2.57
C PHE A 186 -5.61 -8.28 -4.05
N LEU A 187 -6.61 -8.16 -4.92
CA LEU A 187 -6.51 -8.55 -6.33
C LEU A 187 -5.72 -7.55 -7.18
N PHE A 188 -5.97 -6.25 -7.00
CA PHE A 188 -5.46 -5.19 -7.87
C PHE A 188 -4.53 -4.21 -7.15
N GLY A 189 -4.28 -4.41 -5.86
CA GLY A 189 -3.47 -3.49 -5.06
C GLY A 189 -4.17 -2.17 -4.77
N ARG A 190 -3.40 -1.16 -4.42
CA ARG A 190 -3.91 0.19 -4.11
C ARG A 190 -4.44 0.85 -5.38
N PRO A 191 -5.65 1.44 -5.36
CA PRO A 191 -6.11 2.24 -6.50
C PRO A 191 -5.10 3.34 -6.86
N LEU A 192 -4.84 3.53 -8.16
CA LEU A 192 -3.83 4.47 -8.62
C LEU A 192 -4.12 5.90 -8.16
N PHE A 193 -5.39 6.33 -8.14
CA PHE A 193 -5.74 7.67 -7.66
C PHE A 193 -5.37 7.91 -6.18
N LYS A 194 -5.36 6.86 -5.34
CA LYS A 194 -4.91 6.98 -3.94
C LYS A 194 -3.39 7.12 -3.81
N GLN A 195 -2.64 6.67 -4.80
CA GLN A 195 -1.19 6.78 -4.83
C GLN A 195 -0.70 8.18 -5.25
N LEU A 196 -1.60 9.05 -5.72
CA LEU A 196 -1.32 10.46 -6.01
C LEU A 196 -1.08 11.30 -4.75
N ALA A 197 -1.43 10.79 -3.57
CA ALA A 197 -1.30 11.53 -2.33
C ALA A 197 0.16 11.99 -2.09
N GLY A 198 0.36 13.29 -1.89
CA GLY A 198 1.67 13.88 -1.66
C GLY A 198 2.52 14.15 -2.91
N SER A 199 2.08 13.76 -4.11
CA SER A 199 2.81 13.97 -5.37
C SER A 199 2.65 15.39 -5.97
N GLY A 200 1.71 16.19 -5.45
CA GLY A 200 1.33 17.46 -6.07
C GLY A 200 0.40 17.30 -7.28
N VAL A 201 -0.11 16.10 -7.52
CA VAL A 201 -1.15 15.83 -8.53
C VAL A 201 -2.45 15.51 -7.80
N GLU A 202 -3.55 16.04 -8.28
CA GLU A 202 -4.89 15.78 -7.77
C GLU A 202 -5.82 15.23 -8.85
N CYS A 203 -6.76 14.41 -8.42
CA CYS A 203 -7.77 13.83 -9.28
C CYS A 203 -9.07 14.64 -9.13
N VAL A 204 -9.58 15.16 -10.22
CA VAL A 204 -10.83 15.93 -10.25
C VAL A 204 -11.86 15.24 -11.13
N ALA A 205 -13.13 15.37 -10.77
CA ALA A 205 -14.24 14.89 -11.60
C ALA A 205 -14.44 15.84 -12.81
N GLU A 206 -14.60 15.30 -14.00
CA GLU A 206 -14.84 16.04 -15.23
C GLU A 206 -15.75 15.26 -16.17
N ASN A 207 -16.89 15.85 -16.56
CA ASN A 207 -17.81 15.33 -17.59
C ASN A 207 -18.11 13.82 -17.51
N GLY A 208 -18.40 13.32 -16.30
CA GLY A 208 -18.68 11.89 -16.07
C GLY A 208 -17.45 10.98 -15.98
N GLY A 209 -16.26 11.55 -15.96
CA GLY A 209 -14.98 10.86 -15.76
C GLY A 209 -14.11 11.56 -14.74
N ILE A 210 -12.82 11.34 -14.88
CA ILE A 210 -11.79 12.00 -14.06
C ILE A 210 -10.72 12.63 -14.94
N ARG A 211 -10.05 13.66 -14.39
CA ARG A 211 -8.85 14.26 -14.94
C ARG A 211 -7.84 14.52 -13.84
N LEU A 212 -6.56 14.39 -14.17
CA LEU A 212 -5.48 14.74 -13.26
C LEU A 212 -4.97 16.14 -13.56
N LEU A 213 -4.73 16.92 -12.50
CA LEU A 213 -4.22 18.27 -12.57
C LEU A 213 -3.06 18.43 -11.60
N ARG A 214 -2.12 19.30 -11.95
CA ARG A 214 -1.11 19.79 -11.00
C ARG A 214 -1.79 20.66 -9.95
N LYS A 215 -1.55 20.35 -8.69
CA LYS A 215 -1.98 21.21 -7.59
C LYS A 215 -1.13 22.48 -7.60
N LEU A 216 -1.77 23.63 -7.76
CA LEU A 216 -1.07 24.90 -7.66
C LEU A 216 -0.47 25.04 -6.24
N PRO A 217 0.77 25.55 -6.11
CA PRO A 217 1.31 25.87 -4.80
C PRO A 217 0.37 26.83 -4.10
N SER A 218 -0.01 26.53 -2.87
CA SER A 218 -0.82 27.45 -2.07
C SER A 218 -0.09 28.78 -2.00
N PRO A 219 -0.77 29.94 -2.23
CA PRO A 219 -0.13 31.22 -2.08
C PRO A 219 0.44 31.30 -0.66
N THR A 220 1.76 31.47 -0.56
CA THR A 220 2.43 31.72 0.71
C THR A 220 1.72 32.89 1.36
N ARG A 221 1.06 32.68 2.51
CA ARG A 221 0.60 33.80 3.34
C ARG A 221 1.83 34.65 3.62
N GLY A 222 1.87 35.79 2.93
CA GLY A 222 2.89 36.83 3.18
C GLY A 222 2.91 37.06 4.68
N ARG A 223 4.06 36.87 5.31
CA ARG A 223 4.29 37.41 6.66
C ARG A 223 4.08 38.93 6.52
N GLY A 224 2.95 39.38 7.06
CA GLY A 224 2.72 40.79 7.20
C GLY A 224 3.93 41.39 7.90
N ALA A 225 4.61 42.30 7.22
CA ALA A 225 5.57 43.17 7.83
C ALA A 225 4.82 43.95 8.94
N GLY A 226 5.02 43.51 10.17
CA GLY A 226 4.62 44.26 11.34
C GLY A 226 5.44 45.54 11.37
N GLY A 227 4.76 46.65 11.08
CA GLY A 227 5.35 47.97 11.17
C GLY A 227 5.84 48.23 12.58
N GLU A 228 7.07 48.67 12.68
CA GLU A 228 7.55 49.44 13.81
C GLU A 228 6.69 50.71 13.93
N GLY A 229 6.19 50.99 15.12
CA GLY A 229 5.44 52.20 15.45
C GLY A 229 5.58 52.51 16.91
N GLN A 230 6.58 53.33 17.24
CA GLN A 230 6.73 54.25 18.39
C GLN A 230 6.33 53.72 19.78
#